data_e26f49972859b3d972c985a57d009ebd
#
_entry.id   e26f49972859b3d972c985a57d009ebd
#
_cell.length_a   1.000
_cell.length_b   1.000
_cell.length_c   1.000
_cell.angle_alpha   90.00
_cell.angle_beta   90.00
_cell.angle_gamma   90.00
#
_symmetry.space_group_name_H-M   'P 1'
#
loop_
_entity.id
_entity.type
_entity.pdbx_description
1 polymer ?
#
loop_
_entity_poly.entity_id
_entity_poly.type
_entity_poly.pdbx_seq_one_letter_code
_entity_poly.pdbx_strand_id
1 'polypeptide(L)'
;MKISPTCLLTLVATLTLGSLQSSSIATAEEAAKKAEPLKVLLVAGGCCHDYATQTKLLKQGIEERLNAEVTVELSESTTTTARFDIYESDDWAKGYDVVVHDECSANVIERPYVDRILAAHRNGTPAVNLHCAMHSYRWGDFKSPVQPGADNAGWYEMLGLQSTGHGPKLPIDVLSTDSTHPIMKGFENWTTINEELYNNIRVFAGASALIEGKQMMPPNKKVLKNNPNAAATESTAVIAWTNHYGPQKTKIFSTSLGHQNDTVADARYMDVVVRGILWVTDNLDDDGKADPEVTK
;
A
#
# COMPACT_ATOMS: atom_id res chain seq x y z
N MET A 1 -80.27 47.30 -15.10
CA MET A 1 -81.53 47.28 -14.31
C MET A 1 -81.29 46.58 -13.00
N LYS A 2 -81.48 47.33 -11.89
CA LYS A 2 -81.74 46.88 -10.48
C LYS A 2 -80.63 46.18 -9.73
N ILE A 3 -80.05 46.82 -8.84
CA ILE A 3 -80.30 47.27 -7.42
C ILE A 3 -79.48 46.42 -6.44
N SER A 4 -78.63 47.13 -5.75
CA SER A 4 -77.94 46.78 -4.51
C SER A 4 -78.97 46.51 -3.34
N PRO A 5 -78.65 45.83 -2.26
CA PRO A 5 -78.32 46.65 -1.10
C PRO A 5 -77.15 46.09 -0.20
N THR A 6 -76.54 47.06 0.37
CA THR A 6 -75.76 47.22 1.56
C THR A 6 -76.18 46.36 2.77
N CYS A 7 -75.30 45.74 3.49
CA CYS A 7 -75.52 45.44 4.90
C CYS A 7 -74.21 45.54 5.74
N LEU A 8 -74.39 46.10 6.78
CA LEU A 8 -73.67 46.80 7.85
C LEU A 8 -72.64 45.93 8.62
N LEU A 9 -71.59 46.60 9.04
CA LEU A 9 -70.52 46.19 9.96
C LEU A 9 -71.07 45.66 11.31
N THR A 10 -70.32 44.69 11.82
CA THR A 10 -70.12 44.61 13.26
C THR A 10 -68.66 44.15 13.51
N LEU A 11 -67.94 45.06 14.16
CA LEU A 11 -66.56 44.90 14.60
C LEU A 11 -66.60 44.17 15.96
N VAL A 12 -66.07 42.97 16.05
CA VAL A 12 -65.81 42.30 17.33
C VAL A 12 -64.28 42.19 17.47
N ALA A 13 -63.76 42.99 18.38
CA ALA A 13 -62.37 42.92 18.81
C ALA A 13 -62.20 41.77 19.81
N THR A 14 -61.53 40.71 19.39
CA THR A 14 -61.05 39.67 20.32
C THR A 14 -59.56 39.88 20.59
N LEU A 15 -59.27 40.23 21.86
CA LEU A 15 -57.92 40.20 22.41
C LEU A 15 -57.47 38.75 22.51
N THR A 16 -56.49 38.38 21.71
CA THR A 16 -55.74 37.12 21.91
C THR A 16 -54.47 37.43 22.69
N LEU A 17 -54.41 36.88 23.95
CA LEU A 17 -53.16 36.80 24.71
C LEU A 17 -52.16 36.00 23.91
N GLY A 18 -51.09 36.63 23.49
CA GLY A 18 -49.93 35.93 22.93
C GLY A 18 -49.17 35.18 24.02
N SER A 19 -49.22 33.87 24.00
CA SER A 19 -48.29 33.03 24.74
C SER A 19 -46.90 33.11 24.10
N LEU A 20 -45.94 33.72 24.79
CA LEU A 20 -44.53 33.62 24.46
C LEU A 20 -44.08 32.18 24.67
N GLN A 21 -44.02 31.41 23.59
CA GLN A 21 -43.27 30.16 23.54
C GLN A 21 -41.79 30.49 23.47
N SER A 22 -41.08 30.32 24.58
CA SER A 22 -39.63 30.28 24.63
C SER A 22 -39.19 29.08 23.84
N SER A 23 -38.76 29.28 22.59
CA SER A 23 -38.01 28.27 21.81
C SER A 23 -36.66 28.09 22.49
N SER A 24 -36.50 27.05 23.30
CA SER A 24 -35.22 26.57 23.74
C SER A 24 -34.49 26.07 22.50
N ILE A 25 -33.50 26.85 22.03
CA ILE A 25 -32.52 26.41 21.08
C ILE A 25 -31.67 25.36 21.80
N ALA A 26 -32.03 24.08 21.63
CA ALA A 26 -31.13 22.98 21.97
C ALA A 26 -29.99 23.04 20.95
N THR A 27 -28.86 23.60 21.36
CA THR A 27 -27.58 23.36 20.70
C THR A 27 -27.26 21.90 20.94
N ALA A 28 -27.72 21.03 20.01
CA ALA A 28 -27.15 19.70 19.85
C ALA A 28 -25.70 19.92 19.36
N GLU A 29 -24.79 19.88 20.29
CA GLU A 29 -23.38 19.62 20.01
C GLU A 29 -23.36 18.17 19.52
N GLU A 30 -23.48 18.01 18.19
CA GLU A 30 -23.31 16.73 17.53
C GLU A 30 -21.85 16.39 17.73
N ALA A 31 -21.56 15.59 18.76
CA ALA A 31 -20.24 15.04 18.99
C ALA A 31 -19.89 14.29 17.69
N ALA A 32 -18.99 14.87 16.87
CA ALA A 32 -18.51 14.25 15.67
C ALA A 32 -18.05 12.84 16.06
N LYS A 33 -18.74 11.82 15.54
CA LYS A 33 -18.37 10.42 15.77
C LYS A 33 -16.97 10.27 15.21
N LYS A 34 -16.00 10.03 16.10
CA LYS A 34 -14.60 9.80 15.66
C LYS A 34 -14.60 8.65 14.67
N ALA A 35 -14.02 8.86 13.49
CA ALA A 35 -13.92 7.82 12.48
C ALA A 35 -13.19 6.60 13.06
N GLU A 36 -13.68 5.41 12.73
CA GLU A 36 -13.00 4.17 13.12
C GLU A 36 -11.63 4.11 12.45
N PRO A 37 -10.59 3.67 13.18
CA PRO A 37 -9.25 3.59 12.61
C PRO A 37 -9.18 2.53 11.52
N LEU A 38 -8.39 2.79 10.49
CA LEU A 38 -8.04 1.82 9.45
C LEU A 38 -7.26 0.65 10.09
N LYS A 39 -7.73 -0.57 9.90
CA LYS A 39 -7.12 -1.78 10.46
C LYS A 39 -6.09 -2.35 9.51
N VAL A 40 -4.83 -2.22 9.86
CA VAL A 40 -3.68 -2.66 9.05
C VAL A 40 -3.06 -3.89 9.69
N LEU A 41 -2.91 -4.99 8.94
CA LEU A 41 -2.11 -6.13 9.33
C LEU A 41 -0.72 -6.01 8.69
N LEU A 42 0.33 -5.92 9.48
CA LEU A 42 1.73 -5.96 9.02
C LEU A 42 2.31 -7.34 9.32
N VAL A 43 2.58 -8.13 8.28
CA VAL A 43 3.25 -9.43 8.37
C VAL A 43 4.70 -9.25 7.97
N ALA A 44 5.63 -9.60 8.84
CA ALA A 44 7.06 -9.41 8.61
C ALA A 44 7.90 -10.53 9.23
N GLY A 45 9.09 -10.75 8.71
CA GLY A 45 10.03 -11.75 9.25
C GLY A 45 10.68 -12.60 8.18
N GLY A 46 11.49 -13.55 8.60
CA GLY A 46 12.27 -14.40 7.72
C GLY A 46 13.71 -13.94 7.61
N CYS A 47 14.41 -14.26 6.50
CA CYS A 47 15.82 -13.94 6.40
C CYS A 47 16.10 -12.48 6.03
N CYS A 48 17.33 -12.11 6.24
CA CYS A 48 18.04 -11.09 5.47
C CYS A 48 17.88 -9.64 5.94
N HIS A 49 16.93 -9.31 6.81
CA HIS A 49 16.63 -7.95 7.27
C HIS A 49 16.45 -7.87 8.80
N ASP A 50 16.51 -6.65 9.32
CA ASP A 50 16.24 -6.35 10.73
C ASP A 50 14.74 -6.07 10.93
N TYR A 51 13.91 -7.09 10.76
CA TYR A 51 12.46 -6.96 10.88
C TYR A 51 12.00 -6.49 12.27
N ALA A 52 12.76 -6.79 13.32
CA ALA A 52 12.45 -6.31 14.67
C ALA A 52 12.51 -4.78 14.78
N THR A 53 13.37 -4.12 14.00
CA THR A 53 13.43 -2.66 13.89
C THR A 53 12.47 -2.16 12.82
N GLN A 54 12.43 -2.79 11.64
CA GLN A 54 11.62 -2.34 10.50
C GLN A 54 10.12 -2.34 10.83
N THR A 55 9.62 -3.36 11.54
CA THR A 55 8.19 -3.38 11.96
C THR A 55 7.82 -2.22 12.89
N LYS A 56 8.73 -1.79 13.76
CA LYS A 56 8.51 -0.62 14.63
C LYS A 56 8.46 0.68 13.82
N LEU A 57 9.40 0.83 12.87
CA LEU A 57 9.46 2.00 12.00
C LEU A 57 8.22 2.08 11.11
N LEU A 58 7.81 0.96 10.50
CA LEU A 58 6.60 0.89 9.66
C LEU A 58 5.34 1.18 10.47
N LYS A 59 5.16 0.50 11.62
CA LYS A 59 4.02 0.73 12.49
C LYS A 59 3.93 2.20 12.92
N GLN A 60 5.02 2.74 13.45
CA GLN A 60 5.09 4.13 13.89
C GLN A 60 4.82 5.09 12.71
N GLY A 61 5.49 4.90 11.57
CA GLY A 61 5.37 5.77 10.43
C GLY A 61 3.97 5.79 9.82
N ILE A 62 3.27 4.65 9.81
CA ILE A 62 1.88 4.54 9.36
C ILE A 62 0.95 5.22 10.38
N GLU A 63 1.05 4.89 11.67
CA GLU A 63 0.17 5.41 12.71
C GLU A 63 0.38 6.90 12.99
N GLU A 64 1.55 7.47 12.69
CA GLU A 64 1.79 8.92 12.78
C GLU A 64 1.08 9.71 11.68
N ARG A 65 0.86 9.11 10.51
CA ARG A 65 0.28 9.75 9.32
C ARG A 65 -1.20 9.44 9.13
N LEU A 66 -1.64 8.26 9.58
CA LEU A 66 -2.99 7.78 9.40
C LEU A 66 -3.71 7.59 10.75
N ASN A 67 -5.01 7.77 10.75
CA ASN A 67 -5.90 7.24 11.78
C ASN A 67 -6.00 5.72 11.55
N ALA A 68 -4.98 4.98 11.96
CA ALA A 68 -4.85 3.56 11.74
C ALA A 68 -4.44 2.83 13.01
N GLU A 69 -4.80 1.55 13.09
CA GLU A 69 -4.34 0.58 14.08
C GLU A 69 -3.55 -0.50 13.35
N VAL A 70 -2.23 -0.54 13.57
CA VAL A 70 -1.34 -1.53 12.95
C VAL A 70 -1.13 -2.71 13.89
N THR A 71 -1.67 -3.88 13.52
CA THR A 71 -1.36 -5.16 14.14
C THR A 71 -0.13 -5.76 13.47
N VAL A 72 0.86 -6.19 14.26
CA VAL A 72 2.11 -6.75 13.75
C VAL A 72 2.14 -8.26 14.00
N GLU A 73 2.30 -9.02 12.92
CA GLU A 73 2.59 -10.45 12.93
C GLU A 73 4.07 -10.64 12.56
N LEU A 74 4.93 -10.82 13.54
CA LEU A 74 6.38 -10.92 13.37
C LEU A 74 6.86 -12.33 13.63
N SER A 75 7.44 -12.98 12.61
CA SER A 75 8.13 -14.26 12.79
C SER A 75 9.53 -14.05 13.40
N GLU A 76 9.86 -14.82 14.44
CA GLU A 76 11.22 -14.85 15.01
C GLU A 76 12.21 -15.64 14.15
N SER A 77 11.74 -16.36 13.12
CA SER A 77 12.59 -17.11 12.20
C SER A 77 13.47 -16.14 11.39
N THR A 78 14.76 -16.45 11.30
CA THR A 78 15.74 -15.71 10.48
C THR A 78 16.09 -16.45 9.20
N THR A 79 15.23 -17.36 8.74
CA THR A 79 15.47 -18.20 7.57
C THR A 79 14.48 -17.93 6.45
N THR A 80 14.82 -18.36 5.23
CA THR A 80 13.93 -18.29 4.06
C THR A 80 12.75 -19.27 4.13
N THR A 81 12.64 -20.04 5.20
CA THR A 81 11.53 -20.98 5.47
C THR A 81 10.61 -20.48 6.58
N ALA A 82 10.66 -19.19 6.92
CA ALA A 82 9.78 -18.58 7.91
C ALA A 82 8.31 -18.79 7.53
N ARG A 83 7.52 -19.20 8.50
CA ARG A 83 6.06 -19.37 8.39
C ARG A 83 5.39 -18.53 9.47
N PHE A 84 4.13 -18.20 9.23
CA PHE A 84 3.32 -17.36 10.10
C PHE A 84 2.06 -18.13 10.47
N ASP A 85 1.80 -18.27 11.76
CA ASP A 85 0.68 -19.07 12.29
C ASP A 85 -0.67 -18.49 11.83
N ILE A 86 -0.73 -17.17 11.65
CA ILE A 86 -1.94 -16.51 11.15
C ILE A 86 -2.39 -17.07 9.79
N TYR A 87 -1.48 -17.47 8.91
CA TYR A 87 -1.79 -18.02 7.59
C TYR A 87 -2.29 -19.48 7.63
N GLU A 88 -2.34 -20.14 8.80
CA GLU A 88 -2.95 -21.45 8.92
C GLU A 88 -4.49 -21.40 8.98
N SER A 89 -5.08 -20.22 9.15
CA SER A 89 -6.52 -20.00 9.08
C SER A 89 -6.96 -19.55 7.69
N ASP A 90 -8.11 -20.02 7.22
CA ASP A 90 -8.71 -19.53 5.97
C ASP A 90 -9.25 -18.09 6.10
N ASP A 91 -9.58 -17.66 7.31
CA ASP A 91 -10.08 -16.32 7.65
C ASP A 91 -8.96 -15.37 8.13
N TRP A 92 -7.69 -15.65 7.82
CA TRP A 92 -6.51 -14.97 8.39
C TRP A 92 -6.53 -13.44 8.21
N ALA A 93 -7.09 -12.94 7.12
CA ALA A 93 -7.16 -11.49 6.82
C ALA A 93 -8.48 -10.85 7.28
N LYS A 94 -9.38 -11.62 7.93
CA LYS A 94 -10.71 -11.12 8.31
C LYS A 94 -10.61 -10.03 9.37
N GLY A 95 -11.26 -8.90 9.08
CA GLY A 95 -11.32 -7.76 9.99
C GLY A 95 -10.17 -6.77 9.80
N TYR A 96 -9.30 -6.99 8.81
CA TYR A 96 -8.31 -6.01 8.37
C TYR A 96 -8.76 -5.36 7.05
N ASP A 97 -8.51 -4.07 6.92
CA ASP A 97 -8.81 -3.29 5.72
C ASP A 97 -7.71 -3.43 4.67
N VAL A 98 -6.48 -3.70 5.11
CA VAL A 98 -5.31 -3.91 4.26
C VAL A 98 -4.27 -4.78 4.94
N VAL A 99 -3.53 -5.56 4.14
CA VAL A 99 -2.37 -6.32 4.59
C VAL A 99 -1.10 -5.71 4.01
N VAL A 100 -0.10 -5.49 4.87
CA VAL A 100 1.26 -5.10 4.47
C VAL A 100 2.15 -6.33 4.59
N HIS A 101 2.64 -6.81 3.46
CA HIS A 101 3.57 -7.92 3.36
C HIS A 101 5.01 -7.40 3.34
N ASP A 102 5.80 -7.78 4.36
CA ASP A 102 7.23 -7.49 4.49
C ASP A 102 8.01 -8.76 4.92
N GLU A 103 7.55 -9.91 4.48
CA GLU A 103 8.16 -11.19 4.82
C GLU A 103 9.16 -11.69 3.77
N CYS A 104 10.23 -12.37 4.22
CA CYS A 104 11.22 -13.02 3.37
C CYS A 104 11.15 -14.55 3.51
N SER A 105 10.17 -15.17 2.88
CA SER A 105 9.84 -16.60 2.95
C SER A 105 10.10 -17.32 1.62
N ALA A 106 11.28 -17.08 1.03
CA ALA A 106 11.62 -17.50 -0.34
C ALA A 106 11.49 -19.01 -0.59
N ASN A 107 11.71 -19.84 0.44
CA ASN A 107 11.71 -21.30 0.36
C ASN A 107 10.47 -21.96 1.00
N VAL A 108 9.44 -21.20 1.32
CA VAL A 108 8.11 -21.73 1.66
C VAL A 108 7.37 -21.97 0.34
N ILE A 109 7.23 -23.25 -0.02
CA ILE A 109 6.79 -23.69 -1.35
C ILE A 109 5.53 -24.59 -1.32
N GLU A 110 4.95 -24.79 -0.15
CA GLU A 110 3.76 -25.62 0.04
C GLU A 110 2.53 -24.90 -0.53
N ARG A 111 2.08 -25.38 -1.68
CA ARG A 111 0.94 -24.82 -2.43
C ARG A 111 -0.27 -24.50 -1.56
N PRO A 112 -0.79 -25.43 -0.72
CA PRO A 112 -1.97 -25.12 0.09
C PRO A 112 -1.79 -23.94 1.04
N TYR A 113 -0.57 -23.74 1.57
CA TYR A 113 -0.24 -22.60 2.42
C TYR A 113 -0.22 -21.29 1.63
N VAL A 114 0.48 -21.26 0.50
CA VAL A 114 0.57 -20.06 -0.36
C VAL A 114 -0.78 -19.73 -0.99
N ASP A 115 -1.53 -20.74 -1.45
CA ASP A 115 -2.87 -20.54 -2.03
C ASP A 115 -3.86 -19.96 -1.01
N ARG A 116 -3.73 -20.28 0.28
CA ARG A 116 -4.52 -19.69 1.35
C ARG A 116 -4.20 -18.20 1.54
N ILE A 117 -2.92 -17.83 1.50
CA ILE A 117 -2.52 -16.40 1.52
C ILE A 117 -3.13 -15.66 0.33
N LEU A 118 -2.96 -16.22 -0.87
CA LEU A 118 -3.48 -15.62 -2.10
C LEU A 118 -5.01 -15.56 -2.15
N ALA A 119 -5.71 -16.47 -1.49
CA ALA A 119 -7.18 -16.51 -1.49
C ALA A 119 -7.79 -15.25 -0.87
N ALA A 120 -7.23 -14.70 0.20
CA ALA A 120 -7.69 -13.45 0.79
C ALA A 120 -7.66 -12.30 -0.22
N HIS A 121 -6.56 -12.18 -0.97
CA HIS A 121 -6.39 -11.12 -1.97
C HIS A 121 -7.25 -11.36 -3.21
N ARG A 122 -7.46 -12.61 -3.64
CA ARG A 122 -8.42 -12.93 -4.71
C ARG A 122 -9.86 -12.55 -4.33
N ASN A 123 -10.17 -12.61 -3.04
CA ASN A 123 -11.48 -12.30 -2.48
C ASN A 123 -11.67 -10.83 -2.10
N GLY A 124 -10.71 -9.96 -2.41
CA GLY A 124 -10.87 -8.52 -2.30
C GLY A 124 -10.09 -7.85 -1.15
N THR A 125 -9.34 -8.58 -0.32
CA THR A 125 -8.48 -7.95 0.69
C THR A 125 -7.28 -7.26 0.02
N PRO A 126 -7.13 -5.92 0.10
CA PRO A 126 -6.04 -5.21 -0.52
C PRO A 126 -4.68 -5.56 0.10
N ALA A 127 -3.59 -5.36 -0.67
CA ALA A 127 -2.24 -5.57 -0.17
C ALA A 127 -1.28 -4.44 -0.54
N VAL A 128 -0.33 -4.21 0.35
CA VAL A 128 0.90 -3.44 0.13
C VAL A 128 2.07 -4.40 0.33
N ASN A 129 2.93 -4.54 -0.68
CA ASN A 129 4.06 -5.46 -0.61
C ASN A 129 5.36 -4.68 -0.57
N LEU A 130 6.21 -4.99 0.38
CA LEU A 130 7.46 -4.29 0.63
C LEU A 130 8.64 -5.21 0.38
N HIS A 131 9.66 -4.68 -0.25
CA HIS A 131 10.99 -5.22 -0.42
C HIS A 131 11.06 -6.75 -0.60
N CYS A 132 11.36 -7.49 0.47
CA CYS A 132 11.59 -8.94 0.42
C CYS A 132 10.35 -9.76 0.09
N ALA A 133 9.14 -9.23 0.26
CA ALA A 133 7.92 -9.87 -0.20
C ALA A 133 7.97 -10.22 -1.69
N MET A 134 8.76 -9.46 -2.49
CA MET A 134 8.99 -9.74 -3.92
C MET A 134 9.68 -11.10 -4.16
N HIS A 135 10.38 -11.62 -3.17
CA HIS A 135 11.14 -12.87 -3.28
C HIS A 135 10.57 -14.00 -2.45
N SER A 136 9.41 -13.83 -1.80
CA SER A 136 8.75 -14.87 -1.02
C SER A 136 8.01 -15.88 -1.89
N TYR A 137 7.75 -17.07 -1.36
CA TYR A 137 6.85 -18.08 -1.92
C TYR A 137 7.18 -18.47 -3.37
N ARG A 138 8.47 -18.76 -3.66
CA ARG A 138 8.98 -19.06 -5.01
C ARG A 138 9.38 -20.51 -5.14
N TRP A 139 8.94 -21.18 -6.22
CA TRP A 139 9.37 -22.51 -6.56
C TRP A 139 9.55 -22.69 -8.08
N GLY A 140 10.08 -23.83 -8.49
CA GLY A 140 10.39 -24.13 -9.88
C GLY A 140 11.50 -23.22 -10.43
N ASP A 141 11.48 -22.98 -11.75
CA ASP A 141 12.43 -22.06 -12.41
C ASP A 141 11.97 -20.61 -12.25
N PHE A 142 12.28 -20.00 -11.11
CA PHE A 142 11.99 -18.59 -10.84
C PHE A 142 13.05 -17.63 -11.42
N LYS A 143 14.10 -18.16 -12.07
CA LYS A 143 15.13 -17.34 -12.73
C LYS A 143 14.77 -16.98 -14.16
N SER A 144 13.84 -17.70 -14.75
CA SER A 144 13.26 -17.41 -16.07
C SER A 144 11.88 -16.79 -15.94
N PRO A 145 11.41 -15.98 -16.93
CA PRO A 145 10.07 -15.40 -16.89
C PRO A 145 8.98 -16.47 -16.82
N VAL A 146 8.21 -16.48 -15.71
CA VAL A 146 7.07 -17.39 -15.56
C VAL A 146 5.92 -16.99 -16.49
N GLN A 147 5.17 -17.98 -16.96
CA GLN A 147 3.98 -17.71 -17.76
C GLN A 147 2.77 -17.42 -16.87
N PRO A 148 1.89 -16.46 -17.24
CA PRO A 148 0.64 -16.25 -16.54
C PRO A 148 -0.18 -17.55 -16.45
N GLY A 149 -0.75 -17.82 -15.26
CA GLY A 149 -1.49 -19.06 -14.99
C GLY A 149 -0.62 -20.30 -14.76
N ALA A 150 0.72 -20.18 -14.85
CA ALA A 150 1.61 -21.29 -14.50
C ALA A 150 1.53 -21.60 -13.00
N ASP A 151 1.87 -22.84 -12.66
CA ASP A 151 1.85 -23.34 -11.29
C ASP A 151 2.61 -22.46 -10.28
N ASN A 152 3.76 -21.94 -10.71
CA ASN A 152 4.65 -21.09 -9.92
C ASN A 152 4.44 -19.59 -10.13
N ALA A 153 3.34 -19.16 -10.78
CA ALA A 153 3.09 -17.75 -11.08
C ALA A 153 2.28 -17.01 -10.01
N GLY A 154 1.53 -17.75 -9.16
CA GLY A 154 0.47 -17.17 -8.35
C GLY A 154 0.89 -15.98 -7.49
N TRP A 155 2.04 -16.07 -6.82
CA TRP A 155 2.57 -14.97 -6.01
C TRP A 155 2.98 -13.78 -6.87
N TYR A 156 3.66 -14.03 -7.98
CA TYR A 156 4.06 -12.96 -8.90
C TYR A 156 2.88 -12.28 -9.60
N GLU A 157 1.81 -13.02 -9.87
CA GLU A 157 0.56 -12.45 -10.40
C GLU A 157 -0.11 -11.53 -9.38
N MET A 158 -0.07 -11.87 -8.09
CA MET A 158 -0.55 -11.00 -7.03
C MET A 158 0.32 -9.76 -6.91
N LEU A 159 1.64 -9.90 -6.89
CA LEU A 159 2.56 -8.77 -6.90
C LEU A 159 2.42 -7.90 -8.17
N GLY A 160 2.11 -8.50 -9.32
CA GLY A 160 2.12 -7.85 -10.64
C GLY A 160 3.48 -7.81 -11.31
N LEU A 161 4.53 -8.34 -10.66
CA LEU A 161 5.90 -8.31 -11.14
C LEU A 161 6.69 -9.51 -10.63
N GLN A 162 7.63 -10.02 -11.45
CA GLN A 162 8.58 -11.06 -11.05
C GLN A 162 9.99 -10.50 -10.99
N SER A 163 10.63 -10.69 -9.83
CA SER A 163 12.06 -10.43 -9.61
C SER A 163 12.81 -11.73 -9.34
N THR A 164 14.08 -11.79 -9.75
CA THR A 164 14.94 -12.97 -9.54
C THR A 164 15.98 -12.78 -8.46
N GLY A 165 16.24 -11.56 -8.07
CA GLY A 165 17.30 -11.17 -7.13
C GLY A 165 17.59 -9.68 -7.25
N HIS A 166 18.75 -9.26 -6.81
CA HIS A 166 19.16 -7.86 -6.81
C HIS A 166 20.64 -7.70 -7.16
N GLY A 167 21.02 -6.47 -7.51
CA GLY A 167 22.41 -6.05 -7.68
C GLY A 167 23.13 -5.76 -6.36
N PRO A 168 24.29 -5.11 -6.41
CA PRO A 168 24.99 -4.64 -5.22
C PRO A 168 24.19 -3.51 -4.53
N LYS A 169 24.46 -3.30 -3.24
CA LYS A 169 23.88 -2.20 -2.47
C LYS A 169 24.61 -0.91 -2.82
N LEU A 170 24.00 -0.09 -3.63
CA LEU A 170 24.48 1.22 -4.09
C LEU A 170 23.33 2.23 -4.06
N PRO A 171 23.60 3.54 -4.10
CA PRO A 171 22.54 4.53 -4.22
C PRO A 171 21.67 4.29 -5.45
N ILE A 172 20.38 4.52 -5.31
CA ILE A 172 19.39 4.42 -6.38
C ILE A 172 18.76 5.81 -6.57
N ASP A 173 18.80 6.34 -7.78
CA ASP A 173 17.99 7.49 -8.15
C ASP A 173 16.53 7.04 -8.33
N VAL A 174 15.64 7.60 -7.55
CA VAL A 174 14.21 7.29 -7.45
C VAL A 174 13.45 8.32 -8.28
N LEU A 175 12.89 7.88 -9.41
CA LEU A 175 12.34 8.76 -10.43
C LEU A 175 10.89 8.42 -10.71
N SER A 176 10.00 9.43 -10.69
CA SER A 176 8.61 9.25 -11.08
C SER A 176 8.48 8.92 -12.56
N THR A 177 7.68 7.90 -12.89
CA THR A 177 7.32 7.52 -14.27
C THR A 177 5.90 7.91 -14.64
N ASP A 178 5.03 8.12 -13.66
CA ASP A 178 3.65 8.55 -13.85
C ASP A 178 3.24 9.56 -12.76
N SER A 179 3.47 10.85 -13.05
CA SER A 179 3.08 11.94 -12.14
C SER A 179 1.55 12.17 -12.09
N THR A 180 0.77 11.50 -12.96
CA THR A 180 -0.69 11.66 -13.00
C THR A 180 -1.39 10.72 -12.00
N HIS A 181 -0.76 9.59 -11.67
CA HIS A 181 -1.34 8.63 -10.73
C HIS A 181 -1.53 9.25 -9.33
N PRO A 182 -2.66 9.00 -8.64
CA PRO A 182 -2.94 9.56 -7.31
C PRO A 182 -1.81 9.40 -6.29
N ILE A 183 -1.17 8.23 -6.22
CA ILE A 183 -0.05 7.96 -5.32
C ILE A 183 1.11 8.94 -5.57
N MET A 184 1.31 9.37 -6.82
CA MET A 184 2.48 10.17 -7.23
C MET A 184 2.26 11.69 -7.16
N LYS A 185 1.08 12.15 -6.74
CA LYS A 185 0.83 13.58 -6.57
C LYS A 185 1.69 14.15 -5.45
N GLY A 186 2.48 15.17 -5.76
CA GLY A 186 3.43 15.77 -4.83
C GLY A 186 4.73 14.98 -4.63
N PHE A 187 4.93 13.88 -5.38
CA PHE A 187 6.18 13.13 -5.32
C PHE A 187 7.33 13.93 -5.94
N GLU A 188 8.45 13.96 -5.24
CA GLU A 188 9.70 14.54 -5.71
C GLU A 188 10.76 13.45 -5.89
N ASN A 189 11.53 13.54 -7.00
CA ASN A 189 12.64 12.62 -7.25
C ASN A 189 13.72 12.77 -6.18
N TRP A 190 14.36 11.67 -5.81
CA TRP A 190 15.39 11.66 -4.80
C TRP A 190 16.39 10.53 -5.02
N THR A 191 17.49 10.51 -4.28
CA THR A 191 18.48 9.43 -4.31
C THR A 191 18.51 8.75 -2.95
N THR A 192 18.49 7.42 -2.93
CA THR A 192 18.55 6.62 -1.70
C THR A 192 19.98 6.62 -1.13
N ILE A 193 20.13 6.16 0.12
CA ILE A 193 21.38 5.55 0.57
C ILE A 193 21.68 4.27 -0.22
N ASN A 194 22.65 3.48 0.20
CA ASN A 194 22.92 2.18 -0.44
C ASN A 194 21.73 1.23 -0.30
N GLU A 195 21.09 0.92 -1.42
CA GLU A 195 19.89 0.08 -1.54
C GLU A 195 20.07 -0.98 -2.62
N GLU A 196 19.17 -1.96 -2.65
CA GLU A 196 19.17 -3.07 -3.59
C GLU A 196 18.25 -2.77 -4.77
N LEU A 197 18.83 -2.56 -5.96
CA LEU A 197 18.03 -2.51 -7.19
C LEU A 197 17.70 -3.94 -7.63
N TYR A 198 16.40 -4.26 -7.65
CA TYR A 198 15.91 -5.60 -7.97
C TYR A 198 15.94 -5.90 -9.46
N ASN A 199 16.32 -7.14 -9.80
CA ASN A 199 16.38 -7.63 -11.18
C ASN A 199 14.98 -8.12 -11.61
N ASN A 200 14.19 -7.24 -12.19
CA ASN A 200 12.84 -7.50 -12.64
C ASN A 200 12.86 -8.08 -14.05
N ILE A 201 12.33 -9.28 -14.22
CA ILE A 201 12.39 -10.03 -15.50
C ILE A 201 11.04 -10.19 -16.18
N ARG A 202 9.94 -9.90 -15.46
CA ARG A 202 8.59 -9.92 -16.00
C ARG A 202 7.70 -8.91 -15.30
N VAL A 203 6.87 -8.21 -16.09
CA VAL A 203 5.75 -7.39 -15.63
C VAL A 203 4.47 -8.02 -16.15
N PHE A 204 3.47 -8.21 -15.29
CA PHE A 204 2.16 -8.76 -15.64
C PHE A 204 1.23 -7.66 -16.16
N ALA A 205 0.25 -8.04 -16.98
CA ALA A 205 -0.61 -7.09 -17.71
C ALA A 205 -1.46 -6.17 -16.79
N GLY A 206 -1.70 -6.57 -15.52
CA GLY A 206 -2.46 -5.78 -14.54
C GLY A 206 -1.64 -4.71 -13.83
N ALA A 207 -0.30 -4.72 -14.00
CA ALA A 207 0.59 -3.83 -13.28
C ALA A 207 0.87 -2.53 -14.04
N SER A 208 1.00 -1.43 -13.30
CA SER A 208 1.36 -0.11 -13.80
C SER A 208 2.54 0.46 -13.00
N ALA A 209 3.63 0.80 -13.70
CA ALA A 209 4.82 1.38 -13.07
C ALA A 209 4.54 2.80 -12.58
N LEU A 210 5.00 3.12 -11.39
CA LEU A 210 4.91 4.45 -10.77
C LEU A 210 6.27 5.10 -10.60
N ILE A 211 7.27 4.31 -10.21
CA ILE A 211 8.62 4.77 -9.92
C ILE A 211 9.63 3.84 -10.58
N GLU A 212 10.59 4.43 -11.27
CA GLU A 212 11.79 3.76 -11.79
C GLU A 212 12.98 4.08 -10.89
N GLY A 213 13.78 3.07 -10.61
CA GLY A 213 15.08 3.20 -9.96
C GLY A 213 16.20 3.13 -10.97
N LYS A 214 17.19 4.03 -10.84
CA LYS A 214 18.43 3.99 -11.62
C LYS A 214 19.63 3.82 -10.72
N GLN A 215 20.55 2.95 -11.07
CA GLN A 215 21.75 2.64 -10.30
C GLN A 215 22.97 2.53 -11.19
N MET A 216 24.06 3.16 -10.83
CA MET A 216 25.33 3.05 -11.55
C MET A 216 26.10 1.83 -11.09
N MET A 217 26.12 0.79 -11.93
CA MET A 217 26.75 -0.51 -11.68
C MET A 217 28.23 -0.46 -12.04
N PRO A 218 29.16 -0.64 -11.08
CA PRO A 218 30.57 -0.73 -11.39
C PRO A 218 30.86 -1.99 -12.23
N PRO A 219 31.86 -1.93 -13.10
CA PRO A 219 32.25 -3.09 -13.87
C PRO A 219 32.72 -4.22 -12.95
N ASN A 220 32.30 -5.43 -13.22
CA ASN A 220 32.69 -6.59 -12.42
C ASN A 220 34.19 -6.95 -12.67
N LYS A 221 34.76 -7.79 -11.79
CA LYS A 221 36.16 -8.19 -11.83
C LYS A 221 36.58 -8.80 -13.18
N LYS A 222 35.69 -9.53 -13.86
CA LYS A 222 35.97 -10.15 -15.17
C LYS A 222 36.09 -9.08 -16.26
N VAL A 223 35.22 -8.09 -16.24
CA VAL A 223 35.26 -6.93 -17.14
C VAL A 223 36.53 -6.13 -16.93
N LEU A 224 36.86 -5.80 -15.68
CA LEU A 224 38.08 -5.05 -15.35
C LEU A 224 39.37 -5.82 -15.71
N LYS A 225 39.38 -7.15 -15.62
CA LYS A 225 40.51 -7.96 -16.09
C LYS A 225 40.79 -7.81 -17.58
N ASN A 226 39.75 -7.65 -18.37
CA ASN A 226 39.86 -7.53 -19.84
C ASN A 226 39.97 -6.08 -20.31
N ASN A 227 39.38 -5.16 -19.56
CA ASN A 227 39.43 -3.71 -19.80
C ASN A 227 39.55 -2.97 -18.46
N PRO A 228 40.76 -2.65 -17.98
CA PRO A 228 40.98 -1.96 -16.71
C PRO A 228 40.30 -0.58 -16.60
N ASN A 229 39.98 0.03 -17.74
CA ASN A 229 39.33 1.35 -17.82
C ASN A 229 37.83 1.25 -18.15
N ALA A 230 37.21 0.08 -17.95
CA ALA A 230 35.77 -0.07 -18.20
C ALA A 230 34.97 0.89 -17.30
N ALA A 231 34.06 1.63 -17.91
CA ALA A 231 33.17 2.54 -17.19
C ALA A 231 32.06 1.78 -16.46
N ALA A 232 31.49 2.39 -15.43
CA ALA A 232 30.23 1.94 -14.84
C ALA A 232 29.11 2.02 -15.88
N THR A 233 28.11 1.14 -15.75
CA THR A 233 26.92 1.11 -16.61
C THR A 233 25.66 1.40 -15.80
N GLU A 234 24.73 2.14 -16.37
CA GLU A 234 23.44 2.37 -15.76
C GLU A 234 22.59 1.08 -15.82
N SER A 235 21.97 0.74 -14.70
CA SER A 235 20.92 -0.28 -14.59
C SER A 235 19.65 0.37 -14.15
N THR A 236 18.52 0.02 -14.75
CA THR A 236 17.21 0.56 -14.43
C THR A 236 16.23 -0.56 -14.12
N ALA A 237 15.29 -0.30 -13.20
CA ALA A 237 14.18 -1.20 -12.89
C ALA A 237 12.98 -0.42 -12.34
N VAL A 238 11.79 -0.95 -12.54
CA VAL A 238 10.60 -0.48 -11.80
C VAL A 238 10.79 -0.83 -10.33
N ILE A 239 10.65 0.14 -9.44
CA ILE A 239 10.84 -0.02 -7.99
C ILE A 239 9.58 0.27 -7.16
N ALA A 240 8.56 0.89 -7.76
CA ALA A 240 7.21 0.93 -7.18
C ALA A 240 6.17 0.87 -8.29
N TRP A 241 5.08 0.14 -8.03
CA TRP A 241 4.02 -0.10 -9.01
C TRP A 241 2.71 -0.45 -8.32
N THR A 242 1.62 -0.35 -9.09
CA THR A 242 0.29 -0.85 -8.71
C THR A 242 -0.07 -2.08 -9.54
N ASN A 243 -1.00 -2.87 -9.04
CA ASN A 243 -1.57 -4.02 -9.74
C ASN A 243 -3.05 -4.18 -9.38
N HIS A 244 -3.81 -4.87 -10.25
CA HIS A 244 -5.18 -5.30 -9.98
C HIS A 244 -5.24 -6.81 -10.07
N TYR A 245 -5.45 -7.47 -8.92
CA TYR A 245 -5.34 -8.92 -8.78
C TYR A 245 -6.69 -9.64 -8.72
N GLY A 246 -6.72 -10.80 -9.37
CA GLY A 246 -7.85 -11.72 -9.29
C GLY A 246 -9.17 -11.19 -9.89
N PRO A 247 -10.27 -11.94 -9.71
CA PRO A 247 -11.57 -11.62 -10.31
C PRO A 247 -12.18 -10.34 -9.70
N GLN A 248 -11.86 -10.02 -8.45
CA GLN A 248 -12.35 -8.83 -7.76
C GLN A 248 -11.57 -7.55 -8.14
N LYS A 249 -10.51 -7.68 -8.97
CA LYS A 249 -9.62 -6.54 -9.29
C LYS A 249 -9.07 -5.86 -8.05
N THR A 250 -8.74 -6.67 -7.06
CA THR A 250 -8.19 -6.20 -5.78
C THR A 250 -6.98 -5.31 -6.02
N LYS A 251 -7.00 -4.13 -5.43
CA LYS A 251 -5.88 -3.17 -5.54
C LYS A 251 -4.69 -3.66 -4.75
N ILE A 252 -3.53 -3.67 -5.40
CA ILE A 252 -2.24 -4.05 -4.83
C ILE A 252 -1.24 -2.93 -5.13
N PHE A 253 -0.52 -2.49 -4.12
CA PHE A 253 0.64 -1.62 -4.26
C PHE A 253 1.89 -2.37 -3.87
N SER A 254 3.01 -2.13 -4.55
CA SER A 254 4.28 -2.79 -4.24
C SER A 254 5.45 -1.84 -4.42
N THR A 255 6.46 -1.98 -3.55
CA THR A 255 7.77 -1.34 -3.71
C THR A 255 8.90 -2.29 -3.35
N SER A 256 9.94 -2.32 -4.19
CA SER A 256 11.14 -3.12 -3.94
C SER A 256 12.21 -2.40 -3.10
N LEU A 257 11.99 -1.13 -2.73
CA LEU A 257 12.84 -0.42 -1.76
C LEU A 257 12.54 -0.90 -0.33
N GLY A 258 13.47 -0.65 0.59
CA GLY A 258 13.28 -0.92 2.02
C GLY A 258 14.25 -1.95 2.61
N HIS A 259 15.41 -2.18 1.96
CA HIS A 259 16.44 -3.07 2.51
C HIS A 259 17.02 -2.55 3.83
N GLN A 260 17.32 -1.27 3.90
CA GLN A 260 17.96 -0.65 5.06
C GLN A 260 16.93 -0.02 6.00
N ASN A 261 17.17 -0.12 7.32
CA ASN A 261 16.36 0.56 8.32
C ASN A 261 16.28 2.07 8.07
N ASP A 262 17.39 2.69 7.62
CA ASP A 262 17.42 4.12 7.30
C ASP A 262 16.56 4.48 6.08
N THR A 263 16.39 3.57 5.12
CA THR A 263 15.43 3.76 4.02
C THR A 263 13.99 3.64 4.52
N VAL A 264 13.72 2.66 5.39
CA VAL A 264 12.37 2.51 5.98
C VAL A 264 12.01 3.71 6.87
N ALA A 265 13.00 4.31 7.54
CA ALA A 265 12.84 5.53 8.35
C ALA A 265 12.76 6.82 7.52
N ASP A 266 13.13 6.80 6.22
CA ASP A 266 13.08 7.98 5.36
C ASP A 266 11.63 8.41 5.12
N ALA A 267 11.34 9.68 5.41
CA ALA A 267 9.99 10.23 5.28
C ALA A 267 9.41 10.07 3.87
N ARG A 268 10.25 10.19 2.82
CA ARG A 268 9.86 10.07 1.41
C ARG A 268 9.45 8.63 1.06
N TYR A 269 10.19 7.63 1.58
CA TYR A 269 9.81 6.22 1.47
C TYR A 269 8.50 5.95 2.20
N MET A 270 8.40 6.41 3.45
CA MET A 270 7.19 6.21 4.26
C MET A 270 5.96 6.88 3.64
N ASP A 271 6.11 8.06 3.04
CA ASP A 271 5.01 8.74 2.35
C ASP A 271 4.52 7.94 1.14
N VAL A 272 5.42 7.31 0.38
CA VAL A 272 5.05 6.42 -0.74
C VAL A 272 4.29 5.19 -0.23
N VAL A 273 4.75 4.56 0.87
CA VAL A 273 4.07 3.41 1.49
C VAL A 273 2.68 3.80 1.99
N VAL A 274 2.56 4.91 2.70
CA VAL A 274 1.28 5.41 3.25
C VAL A 274 0.31 5.77 2.12
N ARG A 275 0.78 6.43 1.06
CA ARG A 275 -0.07 6.71 -0.12
C ARG A 275 -0.47 5.42 -0.85
N GLY A 276 0.39 4.41 -0.85
CA GLY A 276 0.05 3.05 -1.29
C GLY A 276 -1.11 2.46 -0.49
N ILE A 277 -1.04 2.53 0.85
CA ILE A 277 -2.12 2.07 1.76
C ILE A 277 -3.42 2.82 1.45
N LEU A 278 -3.38 4.15 1.38
CA LEU A 278 -4.56 4.97 1.09
C LEU A 278 -5.18 4.61 -0.27
N TRP A 279 -4.37 4.40 -1.29
CA TRP A 279 -4.87 4.07 -2.62
C TRP A 279 -5.51 2.67 -2.67
N VAL A 280 -4.90 1.66 -2.04
CA VAL A 280 -5.46 0.30 -2.07
C VAL A 280 -6.74 0.18 -1.24
N THR A 281 -6.96 1.07 -0.27
CA THR A 281 -8.15 1.12 0.60
C THR A 281 -9.19 2.14 0.15
N ASP A 282 -9.07 2.70 -1.06
CA ASP A 282 -9.99 3.70 -1.63
C ASP A 282 -10.09 5.02 -0.84
N ASN A 283 -9.05 5.34 -0.05
CA ASN A 283 -8.95 6.55 0.76
C ASN A 283 -8.06 7.65 0.12
N LEU A 284 -7.77 7.53 -1.18
CA LEU A 284 -7.02 8.50 -1.96
C LEU A 284 -7.82 8.80 -3.24
N ASP A 285 -8.24 10.06 -3.42
CA ASP A 285 -8.99 10.48 -4.61
C ASP A 285 -8.06 10.61 -5.84
N ASP A 286 -8.65 10.84 -7.02
CA ASP A 286 -7.91 10.97 -8.30
C ASP A 286 -6.93 12.15 -8.33
N ASP A 287 -7.16 13.17 -7.51
CA ASP A 287 -6.25 14.31 -7.33
C ASP A 287 -5.14 14.04 -6.31
N GLY A 288 -5.14 12.84 -5.72
CA GLY A 288 -4.17 12.39 -4.73
C GLY A 288 -4.39 13.01 -3.35
N LYS A 289 -5.60 13.49 -3.07
CA LYS A 289 -5.98 13.97 -1.76
C LYS A 289 -6.52 12.82 -0.93
N ALA A 290 -5.99 12.68 0.27
CA ALA A 290 -6.43 11.67 1.21
C ALA A 290 -7.76 12.05 1.88
N ASP A 291 -8.56 11.03 2.22
CA ASP A 291 -9.75 11.22 3.02
C ASP A 291 -9.36 11.76 4.41
N PRO A 292 -9.94 12.89 4.85
CA PRO A 292 -9.60 13.51 6.13
C PRO A 292 -10.00 12.64 7.34
N GLU A 293 -10.91 11.67 7.20
CA GLU A 293 -11.29 10.77 8.28
C GLU A 293 -10.21 9.73 8.60
N VAL A 294 -9.35 9.40 7.63
CA VAL A 294 -8.27 8.43 7.78
C VAL A 294 -6.88 9.06 7.89
N THR A 295 -6.75 10.38 7.87
CA THR A 295 -5.47 11.10 8.05
C THR A 295 -5.39 11.76 9.42
N LYS A 296 -4.15 12.05 9.88
CA LYS A 296 -3.89 12.80 11.12
C LYS A 296 -3.40 14.20 10.84
#